data_fdf8cd6ebec8d4e0f05d2c151a7e5807
#
_entry.id   fdf8cd6ebec8d4e0f05d2c151a7e5807
#
_cell.length_a   1.000
_cell.length_b   1.000
_cell.length_c   1.000
_cell.angle_alpha   90.00
_cell.angle_beta   90.00
_cell.angle_gamma   90.00
#
_symmetry.space_group_name_H-M   'P 1'
#
loop_
_entity.id
_entity.type
_entity.pdbx_description
1 polymer ?
#
loop_
_entity_poly.entity_id
_entity_poly.type
_entity_poly.pdbx_seq_one_letter_code
_entity_poly.pdbx_strand_id
1 'polypeptide(L)'
;MDSALIFFLAFSRVTSLVLTAPIFGSRSVPLKIRIGIAVLLSLTAFPLITPPNFEPTNLESLFSAIFSEVVIGSLLGLGVMIMFSAAQFAGTVIGQMAGIQISNTLDPQTGENSSTISQMFGILSLAAFALAGGPELVVSALLDTFIYLPIGTELAPNRASEILVTLLQQSFILTLRGVAPAVAAMLIATIVIGFVSRTYPQMNLLGMGLSSNLIVMFLA
;
A
#
# COMPACT_ATOMS: atom_id res chain seq x y z
N MET A 1 30.52 4.57 -19.95
CA MET A 1 30.09 4.34 -18.55
C MET A 1 30.44 2.91 -18.17
N ASP A 2 31.04 2.68 -17.01
CA ASP A 2 31.43 1.33 -16.58
C ASP A 2 30.17 0.50 -16.29
N SER A 3 30.18 -0.76 -16.74
CA SER A 3 29.07 -1.71 -16.50
C SER A 3 28.71 -1.82 -15.01
N ALA A 4 29.71 -1.66 -14.12
CA ALA A 4 29.53 -1.65 -12.68
C ALA A 4 28.68 -0.46 -12.19
N LEU A 5 28.84 0.71 -12.77
CA LEU A 5 28.10 1.92 -12.40
C LEU A 5 26.64 1.83 -12.86
N ILE A 6 26.39 1.30 -14.05
CA ILE A 6 25.04 1.02 -14.56
C ILE A 6 24.32 0.02 -13.64
N PHE A 7 25.02 -1.04 -13.26
CA PHE A 7 24.46 -2.04 -12.32
C PHE A 7 24.14 -1.40 -10.96
N PHE A 8 25.01 -0.53 -10.45
CA PHE A 8 24.81 0.13 -9.16
C PHE A 8 23.57 1.06 -9.19
N LEU A 9 23.37 1.81 -10.27
CA LEU A 9 22.20 2.66 -10.44
C LEU A 9 20.92 1.81 -10.55
N ALA A 10 20.93 0.74 -11.34
CA ALA A 10 19.81 -0.19 -11.43
C ALA A 10 19.49 -0.82 -10.06
N PHE A 11 20.53 -1.25 -9.33
CA PHE A 11 20.40 -1.81 -8.00
C PHE A 11 19.79 -0.81 -7.00
N SER A 12 20.10 0.48 -7.09
CA SER A 12 19.51 1.52 -6.24
C SER A 12 18.00 1.67 -6.48
N ARG A 13 17.53 1.65 -7.76
CA ARG A 13 16.12 1.67 -8.13
C ARG A 13 15.37 0.43 -7.61
N VAL A 14 15.93 -0.75 -7.84
CA VAL A 14 15.32 -1.99 -7.39
C VAL A 14 15.26 -2.10 -5.87
N THR A 15 16.33 -1.71 -5.19
CA THR A 15 16.40 -1.73 -3.72
C THR A 15 15.37 -0.81 -3.11
N SER A 16 15.20 0.41 -3.64
CA SER A 16 14.19 1.34 -3.14
C SER A 16 12.76 0.80 -3.31
N LEU A 17 12.46 0.13 -4.43
CA LEU A 17 11.19 -0.57 -4.61
C LEU A 17 11.01 -1.70 -3.59
N VAL A 18 11.99 -2.57 -3.43
CA VAL A 18 11.91 -3.73 -2.51
C VAL A 18 11.72 -3.27 -1.06
N LEU A 19 12.30 -2.14 -0.67
CA LEU A 19 12.15 -1.58 0.68
C LEU A 19 10.79 -0.92 0.89
N THR A 20 10.19 -0.32 -0.13
CA THR A 20 8.93 0.43 -0.01
C THR A 20 7.70 -0.44 -0.29
N ALA A 21 7.80 -1.45 -1.16
CA ALA A 21 6.68 -2.33 -1.48
C ALA A 21 6.37 -3.29 -0.31
N PRO A 22 5.13 -3.33 0.19
CA PRO A 22 4.75 -4.09 1.40
C PRO A 22 4.94 -5.60 1.26
N ILE A 23 4.93 -6.14 0.05
CA ILE A 23 5.12 -7.57 -0.24
C ILE A 23 6.54 -8.00 0.11
N PHE A 24 7.53 -7.21 -0.31
CA PHE A 24 8.95 -7.49 -0.10
C PHE A 24 9.48 -6.80 1.17
N GLY A 25 8.90 -5.64 1.53
CA GLY A 25 9.30 -4.79 2.64
C GLY A 25 8.70 -5.18 4.00
N SER A 26 7.90 -6.27 4.10
CA SER A 26 7.27 -6.65 5.36
C SER A 26 8.32 -6.95 6.44
N ARG A 27 8.07 -6.55 7.70
CA ARG A 27 8.98 -6.80 8.83
C ARG A 27 9.28 -8.28 9.04
N SER A 28 8.42 -9.16 8.54
CA SER A 28 8.58 -10.62 8.65
C SER A 28 9.67 -11.18 7.73
N VAL A 29 10.09 -10.44 6.69
CA VAL A 29 11.13 -10.88 5.76
C VAL A 29 12.50 -10.41 6.25
N PRO A 30 13.45 -11.32 6.56
CA PRO A 30 14.81 -10.96 6.96
C PRO A 30 15.51 -10.09 5.91
N LEU A 31 16.32 -9.12 6.37
CA LEU A 31 17.02 -8.18 5.49
C LEU A 31 17.89 -8.89 4.42
N LYS A 32 18.50 -10.02 4.79
CA LYS A 32 19.32 -10.84 3.87
C LYS A 32 18.52 -11.31 2.65
N ILE A 33 17.27 -11.72 2.86
CA ILE A 33 16.38 -12.17 1.77
C ILE A 33 16.01 -10.99 0.88
N ARG A 34 15.69 -9.83 1.46
CA ARG A 34 15.38 -8.61 0.69
C ARG A 34 16.55 -8.18 -0.20
N ILE A 35 17.77 -8.20 0.35
CA ILE A 35 18.98 -7.89 -0.44
C ILE A 35 19.15 -8.92 -1.55
N GLY A 36 18.96 -10.22 -1.28
CA GLY A 36 19.02 -11.28 -2.28
C GLY A 36 18.02 -11.06 -3.43
N ILE A 37 16.77 -10.72 -3.11
CA ILE A 37 15.75 -10.40 -4.10
C ILE A 37 16.16 -9.17 -4.92
N ALA A 38 16.65 -8.12 -4.27
CA ALA A 38 17.08 -6.90 -4.97
C ALA A 38 18.25 -7.18 -5.94
N VAL A 39 19.22 -7.99 -5.53
CA VAL A 39 20.34 -8.40 -6.41
C VAL A 39 19.84 -9.22 -7.60
N LEU A 40 18.99 -10.22 -7.36
CA LEU A 40 18.44 -11.07 -8.43
C LEU A 40 17.62 -10.25 -9.44
N LEU A 41 16.74 -9.39 -8.97
CA LEU A 41 15.95 -8.53 -9.85
C LEU A 41 16.83 -7.53 -10.62
N SER A 42 17.89 -7.01 -10.01
CA SER A 42 18.85 -6.13 -10.71
C SER A 42 19.62 -6.87 -11.79
N LEU A 43 19.98 -8.12 -11.55
CA LEU A 43 20.64 -8.97 -12.55
C LEU A 43 19.70 -9.31 -13.72
N THR A 44 18.43 -9.57 -13.46
CA THR A 44 17.43 -9.81 -14.52
C THR A 44 17.09 -8.53 -15.31
N ALA A 45 17.13 -7.38 -14.68
CA ALA A 45 16.93 -6.09 -15.33
C ALA A 45 18.14 -5.66 -16.20
N PHE A 46 19.35 -6.07 -15.81
CA PHE A 46 20.60 -5.61 -16.44
C PHE A 46 20.63 -5.74 -17.98
N PRO A 47 20.22 -6.86 -18.61
CA PRO A 47 20.21 -6.99 -20.07
C PRO A 47 19.19 -6.10 -20.78
N LEU A 48 18.17 -5.60 -20.07
CA LEU A 48 17.15 -4.71 -20.63
C LEU A 48 17.56 -3.23 -20.61
N ILE A 49 18.64 -2.92 -19.89
CA ILE A 49 19.10 -1.54 -19.72
C ILE A 49 19.82 -1.09 -20.97
N THR A 50 19.24 -0.11 -21.66
CA THR A 50 19.94 0.59 -22.74
C THR A 50 21.05 1.44 -22.14
N PRO A 51 22.24 1.49 -22.80
CA PRO A 51 23.34 2.32 -22.33
C PRO A 51 22.87 3.76 -22.18
N PRO A 52 23.00 4.36 -20.99
CA PRO A 52 22.53 5.72 -20.78
C PRO A 52 23.38 6.71 -21.59
N ASN A 53 22.73 7.72 -22.16
CA ASN A 53 23.41 8.87 -22.78
C ASN A 53 24.01 9.84 -21.74
N PHE A 54 24.03 9.44 -20.47
CA PHE A 54 24.47 10.24 -19.34
C PHE A 54 25.82 9.71 -18.84
N GLU A 55 26.84 10.54 -18.86
CA GLU A 55 28.12 10.27 -18.21
C GLU A 55 28.29 11.22 -17.02
N PRO A 56 28.32 10.70 -15.78
CA PRO A 56 28.56 11.54 -14.61
C PRO A 56 29.98 12.09 -14.68
N THR A 57 30.10 13.38 -14.96
CA THR A 57 31.39 14.09 -15.01
C THR A 57 31.88 14.51 -13.64
N ASN A 58 30.95 14.69 -12.68
CA ASN A 58 31.20 15.15 -11.33
C ASN A 58 30.48 14.30 -10.30
N LEU A 59 30.94 14.35 -9.03
CA LEU A 59 30.27 13.68 -7.91
C LEU A 59 28.82 14.16 -7.74
N GLU A 60 28.54 15.43 -7.98
CA GLU A 60 27.21 16.01 -7.90
C GLU A 60 26.23 15.36 -8.89
N SER A 61 26.64 15.16 -10.14
CA SER A 61 25.82 14.49 -11.14
C SER A 61 25.58 13.01 -10.83
N LEU A 62 26.54 12.36 -10.19
CA LEU A 62 26.38 10.98 -9.72
C LEU A 62 25.34 10.89 -8.58
N PHE A 63 25.40 11.81 -7.61
CA PHE A 63 24.41 11.87 -6.53
C PHE A 63 23.01 12.17 -7.03
N SER A 64 22.87 13.11 -7.98
CA SER A 64 21.59 13.40 -8.63
C SER A 64 21.02 12.17 -9.34
N ALA A 65 21.85 11.44 -10.08
CA ALA A 65 21.42 10.21 -10.73
C ALA A 65 20.95 9.14 -9.74
N ILE A 66 21.72 8.85 -8.67
CA ILE A 66 21.33 7.90 -7.62
C ILE A 66 20.02 8.32 -6.98
N PHE A 67 19.88 9.60 -6.64
CA PHE A 67 18.68 10.14 -6.04
C PHE A 67 17.45 9.95 -6.93
N SER A 68 17.56 10.24 -8.23
CA SER A 68 16.48 10.02 -9.20
C SER A 68 16.08 8.55 -9.28
N GLU A 69 17.05 7.63 -9.30
CA GLU A 69 16.80 6.20 -9.33
C GLU A 69 16.06 5.72 -8.07
N VAL A 70 16.47 6.20 -6.88
CA VAL A 70 15.83 5.91 -5.61
C VAL A 70 14.39 6.45 -5.59
N VAL A 71 14.17 7.66 -6.11
CA VAL A 71 12.83 8.26 -6.20
C VAL A 71 11.93 7.44 -7.12
N ILE A 72 12.40 7.05 -8.31
CA ILE A 72 11.61 6.25 -9.25
C ILE A 72 11.22 4.90 -8.63
N GLY A 73 12.17 4.17 -8.04
CA GLY A 73 11.88 2.90 -7.39
C GLY A 73 10.95 3.03 -6.18
N SER A 74 11.13 4.10 -5.37
CA SER A 74 10.25 4.36 -4.23
C SER A 74 8.84 4.74 -4.64
N LEU A 75 8.63 5.48 -5.73
CA LEU A 75 7.31 5.81 -6.27
C LEU A 75 6.54 4.56 -6.68
N LEU A 76 7.20 3.61 -7.33
CA LEU A 76 6.58 2.32 -7.66
C LEU A 76 6.17 1.54 -6.40
N GLY A 77 7.07 1.41 -5.44
CA GLY A 77 6.79 0.71 -4.20
C GLY A 77 5.71 1.39 -3.34
N LEU A 78 5.72 2.73 -3.30
CA LEU A 78 4.67 3.52 -2.67
C LEU A 78 3.32 3.35 -3.36
N GLY A 79 3.28 3.25 -4.69
CA GLY A 79 2.05 2.93 -5.41
C GLY A 79 1.38 1.65 -4.93
N VAL A 80 2.17 0.59 -4.79
CA VAL A 80 1.70 -0.68 -4.22
C VAL A 80 1.28 -0.51 -2.76
N MET A 81 2.10 0.17 -1.94
CA MET A 81 1.81 0.40 -0.52
C MET A 81 0.51 1.17 -0.32
N ILE A 82 0.24 2.19 -1.13
CA ILE A 82 -0.97 3.01 -1.05
C ILE A 82 -2.23 2.15 -1.33
N MET A 83 -2.17 1.22 -2.28
CA MET A 83 -3.29 0.29 -2.54
C MET A 83 -3.60 -0.60 -1.32
N PHE A 84 -2.58 -1.14 -0.65
CA PHE A 84 -2.79 -1.93 0.58
C PHE A 84 -3.28 -1.08 1.74
N SER A 85 -2.77 0.13 1.89
CA SER A 85 -3.23 1.08 2.90
C SER A 85 -4.71 1.44 2.70
N ALA A 86 -5.16 1.54 1.46
CA ALA A 86 -6.56 1.77 1.12
C ALA A 86 -7.48 0.66 1.64
N ALA A 87 -7.08 -0.62 1.46
CA ALA A 87 -7.83 -1.77 1.97
C ALA A 87 -7.84 -1.81 3.52
N GLN A 88 -6.72 -1.54 4.16
CA GLN A 88 -6.64 -1.45 5.62
C GLN A 88 -7.50 -0.31 6.17
N PHE A 89 -7.50 0.84 5.50
CA PHE A 89 -8.34 1.97 5.88
C PHE A 89 -9.82 1.63 5.74
N ALA A 90 -10.22 0.92 4.68
CA ALA A 90 -11.57 0.40 4.53
C ALA A 90 -11.98 -0.48 5.73
N GLY A 91 -11.11 -1.42 6.13
CA GLY A 91 -11.32 -2.25 7.31
C GLY A 91 -11.42 -1.44 8.61
N THR A 92 -10.66 -0.36 8.73
CA THR A 92 -10.73 0.54 9.89
C THR A 92 -12.10 1.22 9.99
N VAL A 93 -12.59 1.80 8.89
CA VAL A 93 -13.89 2.47 8.84
C VAL A 93 -15.02 1.51 9.17
N ILE A 94 -15.01 0.31 8.57
CA ILE A 94 -16.00 -0.73 8.82
C ILE A 94 -15.97 -1.18 10.30
N GLY A 95 -14.77 -1.42 10.84
CA GLY A 95 -14.59 -1.83 12.24
C GLY A 95 -15.03 -0.77 13.25
N GLN A 96 -14.82 0.52 12.94
CA GLN A 96 -15.32 1.62 13.76
C GLN A 96 -16.85 1.67 13.76
N MET A 97 -17.48 1.58 12.60
CA MET A 97 -18.94 1.58 12.49
C MET A 97 -19.60 0.34 13.12
N ALA A 98 -18.92 -0.81 13.06
CA ALA A 98 -19.35 -2.03 13.76
C ALA A 98 -19.20 -1.94 15.29
N GLY A 99 -18.53 -0.92 15.82
CA GLY A 99 -18.33 -0.71 17.25
C GLY A 99 -17.27 -1.63 17.90
N ILE A 100 -16.49 -2.38 17.10
CA ILE A 100 -15.48 -3.32 17.60
C ILE A 100 -14.28 -2.59 18.22
N GLN A 101 -14.05 -1.33 17.85
CA GLN A 101 -12.91 -0.54 18.34
C GLN A 101 -13.14 0.13 19.71
N ILE A 102 -14.31 0.00 20.30
CA ILE A 102 -14.61 0.61 21.62
C ILE A 102 -13.66 0.04 22.69
N SER A 103 -13.28 -1.23 22.58
CA SER A 103 -12.33 -1.86 23.50
C SER A 103 -10.91 -1.29 23.42
N ASN A 104 -10.45 -0.89 22.24
CA ASN A 104 -9.10 -0.35 22.03
C ASN A 104 -8.95 1.09 22.57
N THR A 105 -10.08 1.81 22.69
CA THR A 105 -10.10 3.16 23.28
C THR A 105 -10.01 3.11 24.81
N LEU A 106 -10.36 1.96 25.42
CA LEU A 106 -10.37 1.78 26.86
C LEU A 106 -9.02 1.32 27.44
N ASP A 107 -8.13 0.75 26.62
CA ASP A 107 -6.79 0.34 27.06
C ASP A 107 -5.68 0.83 26.09
N PRO A 108 -5.20 2.07 26.27
CA PRO A 108 -4.13 2.63 25.47
C PRO A 108 -2.75 2.01 25.72
N GLN A 109 -2.61 1.11 26.68
CA GLN A 109 -1.30 0.53 27.05
C GLN A 109 -0.86 -0.61 26.12
N THR A 110 -1.74 -1.20 25.35
CA THR A 110 -1.39 -2.30 24.44
C THR A 110 -0.67 -1.86 23.16
N GLY A 111 -0.58 -0.54 22.90
CA GLY A 111 0.23 0.02 21.81
C GLY A 111 -0.16 -0.39 20.38
N GLU A 112 -1.11 -1.31 20.23
CA GLU A 112 -1.63 -1.75 18.94
C GLU A 112 -2.81 -0.87 18.49
N ASN A 113 -2.47 0.25 17.85
CA ASN A 113 -3.45 1.21 17.31
C ASN A 113 -4.22 0.71 16.08
N SER A 114 -3.95 -0.50 15.59
CA SER A 114 -4.62 -1.05 14.42
C SER A 114 -5.75 -2.00 14.81
N SER A 115 -6.95 -1.68 14.34
CA SER A 115 -8.12 -2.55 14.48
C SER A 115 -7.83 -3.95 13.94
N THR A 116 -8.23 -4.99 14.66
CA THR A 116 -8.16 -6.38 14.20
C THR A 116 -8.81 -6.54 12.82
N ILE A 117 -9.92 -5.86 12.57
CA ILE A 117 -10.61 -5.85 11.27
C ILE A 117 -9.72 -5.24 10.19
N SER A 118 -9.03 -4.12 10.48
CA SER A 118 -8.08 -3.51 9.56
C SER A 118 -6.93 -4.45 9.19
N GLN A 119 -6.40 -5.18 10.17
CA GLN A 119 -5.36 -6.18 9.94
C GLN A 119 -5.87 -7.34 9.07
N MET A 120 -7.08 -7.83 9.32
CA MET A 120 -7.73 -8.87 8.50
C MET A 120 -7.89 -8.40 7.05
N PHE A 121 -8.38 -7.18 6.81
CA PHE A 121 -8.48 -6.61 5.47
C PHE A 121 -7.11 -6.46 4.80
N GLY A 122 -6.07 -6.07 5.56
CA GLY A 122 -4.70 -6.04 5.08
C GLY A 122 -4.19 -7.40 4.61
N ILE A 123 -4.41 -8.44 5.41
CA ILE A 123 -3.99 -9.82 5.08
C ILE A 123 -4.80 -10.35 3.88
N LEU A 124 -6.11 -10.14 3.86
CA LEU A 124 -6.97 -10.56 2.77
C LEU A 124 -6.60 -9.86 1.45
N SER A 125 -6.33 -8.55 1.49
CA SER A 125 -5.89 -7.81 0.31
C SER A 125 -4.54 -8.30 -0.19
N LEU A 126 -3.60 -8.62 0.71
CA LEU A 126 -2.30 -9.19 0.36
C LEU A 126 -2.45 -10.57 -0.30
N ALA A 127 -3.30 -11.43 0.28
CA ALA A 127 -3.59 -12.75 -0.28
C ALA A 127 -4.25 -12.64 -1.67
N ALA A 128 -5.27 -11.80 -1.81
CA ALA A 128 -5.95 -11.57 -3.07
C ALA A 128 -4.98 -11.04 -4.14
N PHE A 129 -4.11 -10.09 -3.78
CA PHE A 129 -3.08 -9.57 -4.67
C PHE A 129 -2.09 -10.65 -5.11
N ALA A 130 -1.64 -11.49 -4.18
CA ALA A 130 -0.72 -12.59 -4.50
C ALA A 130 -1.37 -13.62 -5.45
N LEU A 131 -2.63 -13.98 -5.21
CA LEU A 131 -3.39 -14.91 -6.06
C LEU A 131 -3.71 -14.34 -7.45
N ALA A 132 -3.88 -13.02 -7.55
CA ALA A 132 -4.11 -12.32 -8.82
C ALA A 132 -2.83 -12.10 -9.66
N GLY A 133 -1.67 -12.65 -9.25
CA GLY A 133 -0.40 -12.44 -9.96
C GLY A 133 0.20 -11.05 -9.73
N GLY A 134 -0.18 -10.37 -8.65
CA GLY A 134 0.29 -9.03 -8.34
C GLY A 134 1.80 -8.87 -8.21
N PRO A 135 2.53 -9.82 -7.59
CA PRO A 135 3.99 -9.77 -7.55
C PRO A 135 4.64 -9.75 -8.95
N GLU A 136 4.08 -10.51 -9.90
CA GLU A 136 4.53 -10.53 -11.29
C GLU A 136 4.28 -9.19 -11.99
N LEU A 137 3.12 -8.58 -11.72
CA LEU A 137 2.80 -7.24 -12.23
C LEU A 137 3.75 -6.17 -11.69
N VAL A 138 4.15 -6.24 -10.43
CA VAL A 138 5.12 -5.30 -9.85
C VAL A 138 6.49 -5.49 -10.48
N VAL A 139 6.92 -6.71 -10.70
CA VAL A 139 8.20 -7.01 -11.36
C VAL A 139 8.18 -6.56 -12.82
N SER A 140 7.11 -6.84 -13.57
CA SER A 140 6.98 -6.37 -14.96
C SER A 140 6.96 -4.85 -15.03
N ALA A 141 6.21 -4.17 -14.17
CA ALA A 141 6.21 -2.72 -14.09
C ALA A 141 7.60 -2.15 -13.77
N LEU A 142 8.37 -2.79 -12.88
CA LEU A 142 9.75 -2.42 -12.62
C LEU A 142 10.61 -2.55 -13.88
N LEU A 143 10.52 -3.66 -14.60
CA LEU A 143 11.29 -3.89 -15.83
C LEU A 143 10.92 -2.88 -16.93
N ASP A 144 9.63 -2.58 -17.06
CA ASP A 144 9.12 -1.57 -18.00
C ASP A 144 9.67 -0.16 -17.69
N THR A 145 9.91 0.15 -16.40
CA THR A 145 10.51 1.45 -16.07
C THR A 145 11.93 1.62 -16.64
N PHE A 146 12.70 0.55 -16.82
CA PHE A 146 14.02 0.65 -17.44
C PHE A 146 13.93 0.95 -18.94
N ILE A 147 12.81 0.61 -19.59
CA ILE A 147 12.53 0.88 -20.99
C ILE A 147 12.03 2.32 -21.17
N TYR A 148 11.04 2.74 -20.35
CA TYR A 148 10.40 4.06 -20.50
C TYR A 148 11.15 5.19 -19.80
N LEU A 149 11.91 4.89 -18.74
CA LEU A 149 12.73 5.81 -17.97
C LEU A 149 14.16 5.26 -17.89
N PRO A 150 14.98 5.44 -18.94
CA PRO A 150 16.36 4.99 -18.95
C PRO A 150 17.15 5.48 -17.74
N ILE A 151 18.19 4.73 -17.36
CA ILE A 151 19.06 5.08 -16.23
C ILE A 151 19.67 6.46 -16.41
N GLY A 152 19.69 7.26 -15.33
CA GLY A 152 20.19 8.62 -15.35
C GLY A 152 19.19 9.66 -15.84
N THR A 153 17.92 9.27 -16.06
CA THR A 153 16.85 10.23 -16.36
C THR A 153 16.50 11.00 -15.08
N GLU A 154 16.66 12.31 -15.10
CA GLU A 154 16.21 13.15 -14.00
C GLU A 154 14.69 13.23 -13.98
N LEU A 155 14.11 12.76 -12.88
CA LEU A 155 12.68 12.92 -12.66
C LEU A 155 12.41 14.33 -12.12
N ALA A 156 11.74 15.16 -12.93
CA ALA A 156 11.33 16.49 -12.50
C ALA A 156 10.47 16.38 -11.22
N PRO A 157 10.74 17.18 -10.16
CA PRO A 157 9.99 17.12 -8.89
C PRO A 157 8.48 17.27 -9.08
N ASN A 158 8.06 18.06 -10.03
CA ASN A 158 6.65 18.27 -10.37
C ASN A 158 5.98 16.98 -10.85
N ARG A 159 6.66 16.16 -11.65
CA ARG A 159 6.12 14.87 -12.11
C ARG A 159 6.02 13.85 -10.97
N ALA A 160 7.00 13.80 -10.08
CA ALA A 160 6.94 12.93 -8.92
C ALA A 160 5.73 13.26 -8.02
N SER A 161 5.50 14.55 -7.76
CA SER A 161 4.34 15.01 -6.98
C SER A 161 3.00 14.73 -7.66
N GLU A 162 2.89 14.90 -8.97
CA GLU A 162 1.68 14.57 -9.75
C GLU A 162 1.35 13.07 -9.67
N ILE A 163 2.36 12.21 -9.81
CA ILE A 163 2.19 10.75 -9.69
C ILE A 163 1.67 10.40 -8.29
N LEU A 164 2.28 10.95 -7.23
CA LEU A 164 1.85 10.70 -5.85
C LEU A 164 0.42 11.17 -5.60
N VAL A 165 0.06 12.37 -6.03
CA VAL A 165 -1.31 12.90 -5.89
C VAL A 165 -2.30 12.00 -6.61
N THR A 166 -1.99 11.58 -7.84
CA THR A 166 -2.85 10.69 -8.62
C THR A 166 -3.04 9.34 -7.94
N LEU A 167 -1.96 8.73 -7.42
CA LEU A 167 -2.02 7.47 -6.68
C LEU A 167 -2.88 7.60 -5.41
N LEU A 168 -2.70 8.67 -4.63
CA LEU A 168 -3.50 8.95 -3.43
C LEU A 168 -4.97 9.15 -3.78
N GLN A 169 -5.27 9.91 -4.82
CA GLN A 169 -6.64 10.15 -5.28
C GLN A 169 -7.31 8.85 -5.72
N GLN A 170 -6.64 8.02 -6.51
CA GLN A 170 -7.18 6.74 -6.97
C GLN A 170 -7.41 5.77 -5.80
N SER A 171 -6.47 5.69 -4.85
CA SER A 171 -6.62 4.84 -3.67
C SER A 171 -7.78 5.29 -2.79
N PHE A 172 -7.98 6.59 -2.63
CA PHE A 172 -9.10 7.16 -1.88
C PHE A 172 -10.45 6.81 -2.54
N ILE A 173 -10.56 6.98 -3.86
CA ILE A 173 -11.75 6.61 -4.63
C ILE A 173 -12.02 5.11 -4.51
N LEU A 174 -10.99 4.28 -4.62
CA LEU A 174 -11.10 2.83 -4.48
C LEU A 174 -11.61 2.44 -3.08
N THR A 175 -11.05 3.06 -2.03
CA THR A 175 -11.49 2.87 -0.64
C THR A 175 -12.96 3.24 -0.48
N LEU A 176 -13.37 4.41 -0.95
CA LEU A 176 -14.76 4.87 -0.85
C LEU A 176 -15.72 3.92 -1.56
N ARG A 177 -15.38 3.47 -2.78
CA ARG A 177 -16.22 2.51 -3.52
C ARG A 177 -16.36 1.17 -2.81
N GLY A 178 -15.28 0.67 -2.18
CA GLY A 178 -15.30 -0.59 -1.44
C GLY A 178 -16.07 -0.50 -0.12
N VAL A 179 -15.98 0.64 0.57
CA VAL A 179 -16.61 0.82 1.90
C VAL A 179 -18.06 1.30 1.81
N ALA A 180 -18.41 2.04 0.76
CA ALA A 180 -19.73 2.69 0.64
C ALA A 180 -20.93 1.74 0.86
N PRO A 181 -21.00 0.54 0.25
CA PRO A 181 -22.13 -0.36 0.45
C PRO A 181 -22.23 -0.85 1.91
N ALA A 182 -21.10 -1.20 2.52
CA ALA A 182 -21.06 -1.65 3.91
C ALA A 182 -21.49 -0.53 4.89
N VAL A 183 -20.97 0.69 4.68
CA VAL A 183 -21.34 1.87 5.48
C VAL A 183 -22.83 2.17 5.33
N ALA A 184 -23.37 2.14 4.11
CA ALA A 184 -24.79 2.37 3.87
C ALA A 184 -25.67 1.33 4.58
N ALA A 185 -25.30 0.05 4.50
CA ALA A 185 -26.00 -1.03 5.19
C ALA A 185 -25.99 -0.84 6.71
N MET A 186 -24.84 -0.51 7.29
CA MET A 186 -24.69 -0.25 8.73
C MET A 186 -25.47 0.99 9.18
N LEU A 187 -25.51 2.06 8.38
CA LEU A 187 -26.31 3.24 8.69
C LEU A 187 -27.81 2.90 8.74
N ILE A 188 -28.31 2.14 7.75
CA ILE A 188 -29.70 1.67 7.74
C ILE A 188 -29.99 0.84 8.98
N ALA A 189 -29.12 -0.13 9.30
CA ALA A 189 -29.27 -0.94 10.51
C ALA A 189 -29.33 -0.09 11.78
N THR A 190 -28.45 0.89 11.92
CA THR A 190 -28.41 1.79 13.07
C THR A 190 -29.69 2.64 13.18
N ILE A 191 -30.21 3.14 12.05
CA ILE A 191 -31.50 3.87 12.03
C ILE A 191 -32.66 2.96 12.46
N VAL A 192 -32.73 1.72 11.94
CA VAL A 192 -33.76 0.76 12.31
C VAL A 192 -33.72 0.47 13.82
N ILE A 193 -32.52 0.22 14.36
CA ILE A 193 -32.36 0.00 15.82
C ILE A 193 -32.78 1.24 16.61
N GLY A 194 -32.47 2.44 16.14
CA GLY A 194 -32.88 3.69 16.75
C GLY A 194 -34.41 3.81 16.81
N PHE A 195 -35.15 3.40 15.78
CA PHE A 195 -36.62 3.36 15.81
C PHE A 195 -37.16 2.29 16.77
N VAL A 196 -36.57 1.09 16.76
CA VAL A 196 -36.97 0.00 17.67
C VAL A 196 -36.74 0.43 19.13
N SER A 197 -35.66 1.13 19.40
CA SER A 197 -35.32 1.62 20.75
C SER A 197 -36.36 2.59 21.30
N ARG A 198 -36.91 3.42 20.44
CA ARG A 198 -37.95 4.35 20.82
C ARG A 198 -39.27 3.66 21.18
N THR A 199 -39.54 2.53 20.53
CA THR A 199 -40.79 1.75 20.73
C THR A 199 -40.68 0.82 21.94
N TYR A 200 -39.50 0.27 22.21
CA TYR A 200 -39.26 -0.69 23.29
C TYR A 200 -38.08 -0.26 24.18
N PRO A 201 -38.24 0.75 25.04
CA PRO A 201 -37.16 1.31 25.86
C PRO A 201 -36.56 0.36 26.88
N GLN A 202 -37.23 -0.77 27.18
CA GLN A 202 -36.76 -1.76 28.15
C GLN A 202 -35.73 -2.76 27.62
N MET A 203 -35.47 -2.76 26.28
CA MET A 203 -34.46 -3.61 25.67
C MET A 203 -33.08 -3.01 25.84
N ASN A 204 -32.09 -3.85 26.20
CA ASN A 204 -30.68 -3.41 26.29
C ASN A 204 -30.09 -3.15 24.86
N LEU A 205 -30.31 -1.96 24.36
CA LEU A 205 -30.04 -1.57 22.97
C LEU A 205 -28.56 -1.42 22.63
N LEU A 206 -27.72 -1.13 23.63
CA LEU A 206 -26.26 -1.11 23.44
C LEU A 206 -25.73 -2.48 23.04
N GLY A 207 -26.20 -3.55 23.70
CA GLY A 207 -25.81 -4.91 23.34
C GLY A 207 -26.37 -5.37 21.97
N MET A 208 -27.64 -5.01 21.68
CA MET A 208 -28.28 -5.36 20.40
C MET A 208 -27.71 -4.58 19.21
N GLY A 209 -27.36 -3.30 19.39
CA GLY A 209 -26.78 -2.47 18.36
C GLY A 209 -25.42 -2.97 17.89
N LEU A 210 -24.56 -3.33 18.84
CA LEU A 210 -23.24 -3.94 18.53
C LEU A 210 -23.40 -5.27 17.81
N SER A 211 -24.26 -6.14 18.28
CA SER A 211 -24.46 -7.49 17.68
C SER A 211 -25.04 -7.40 16.27
N SER A 212 -26.00 -6.51 16.02
CA SER A 212 -26.61 -6.35 14.69
C SER A 212 -25.65 -5.72 13.67
N ASN A 213 -24.86 -4.73 14.08
CA ASN A 213 -23.86 -4.13 13.19
C ASN A 213 -22.78 -5.14 12.81
N LEU A 214 -22.41 -6.06 13.70
CA LEU A 214 -21.51 -7.17 13.38
C LEU A 214 -22.11 -8.10 12.34
N ILE A 215 -23.38 -8.49 12.49
CA ILE A 215 -24.08 -9.35 11.52
C ILE A 215 -24.14 -8.65 10.15
N VAL A 216 -24.53 -7.38 10.12
CA VAL A 216 -24.61 -6.59 8.87
C VAL A 216 -23.23 -6.47 8.21
N MET A 217 -22.17 -6.28 9.01
CA MET A 217 -20.80 -6.24 8.50
C MET A 217 -20.38 -7.52 7.75
N PHE A 218 -20.81 -8.69 8.25
CA PHE A 218 -20.47 -9.97 7.60
C PHE A 218 -21.37 -10.31 6.41
N LEU A 219 -22.52 -9.65 6.26
CA LEU A 219 -23.47 -9.89 5.17
C LEU A 219 -23.32 -8.90 4.01
N ALA A 220 -22.67 -7.73 4.21
CA ALA A 220 -22.45 -6.67 3.23
C ALA A 220 -21.11 -6.82 2.51
#